data_bd315be2502e594a310480bf97638105
#
_entry.id   bd315be2502e594a310480bf97638105
#
_cell.length_a   1.000
_cell.length_b   1.000
_cell.length_c   1.000
_cell.angle_alpha   90.00
_cell.angle_beta   90.00
_cell.angle_gamma   90.00
#
_symmetry.space_group_name_H-M   'P 1'
#
loop_
_entity.id
_entity.type
_entity.pdbx_description
1 polymer ?
#
loop_
_entity_poly.entity_id
_entity_poly.type
_entity_poly.pdbx_seq_one_letter_code
_entity_poly.pdbx_strand_id
1 'polypeptide(L)' 'MAHVGVIFGGRSVEHQVSIRSARTVVEGLRAAGHQVTPLGIAQDGCWIDAARSEQVLSQGLHV' A
#
# COMPACT_ATOMS: atom_id res chain seq x y z
N MET A 1 8.86 11.50 -14.71
CA MET A 1 8.55 10.26 -13.99
C MET A 1 9.32 10.20 -12.69
N ALA A 2 8.66 9.84 -11.60
CA ALA A 2 9.28 9.70 -10.27
C ALA A 2 9.13 8.27 -9.78
N HIS A 3 9.97 7.90 -8.81
CA HIS A 3 9.79 6.65 -8.05
C HIS A 3 9.23 7.03 -6.68
N VAL A 4 8.02 6.58 -6.38
CA VAL A 4 7.28 6.98 -5.19
C VAL A 4 7.04 5.78 -4.30
N GLY A 5 7.39 5.90 -3.01
CA GLY A 5 7.02 4.92 -2.00
C GLY A 5 5.68 5.30 -1.38
N VAL A 6 4.77 4.34 -1.29
CA VAL A 6 3.47 4.56 -0.66
C VAL A 6 3.37 3.66 0.56
N ILE A 7 3.33 4.25 1.74
CA ILE A 7 3.24 3.54 3.02
C ILE A 7 1.77 3.46 3.43
N PHE A 8 1.33 2.27 3.81
CA PHE A 8 -0.08 2.06 4.17
C PHE A 8 -0.23 0.99 5.25
N GLY A 9 -1.41 0.91 5.84
CA GLY A 9 -1.73 -0.05 6.87
C GLY A 9 -1.37 0.46 8.27
N GLY A 10 -0.78 -0.41 9.08
CA GLY A 10 -0.34 -0.07 10.42
C GLY A 10 -1.32 -0.49 11.51
N ARG A 11 -1.07 -0.02 12.73
CA ARG A 11 -1.81 -0.44 13.93
C ARG A 11 -3.11 0.32 14.17
N SER A 12 -3.53 1.12 13.22
CA SER A 12 -4.73 1.93 13.35
C SER A 12 -5.99 1.09 13.27
N VAL A 13 -7.06 1.52 13.93
CA VAL A 13 -8.40 0.97 13.74
C VAL A 13 -8.89 1.22 12.31
N GLU A 14 -8.25 2.14 11.60
CA GLU A 14 -8.57 2.46 10.21
C GLU A 14 -7.66 1.73 9.22
N HIS A 15 -7.09 0.58 9.63
CA HIS A 15 -6.15 -0.19 8.82
C HIS A 15 -6.72 -0.51 7.42
N GLN A 16 -7.96 -0.99 7.34
CA GLN A 16 -8.59 -1.30 6.06
C GLN A 16 -8.87 -0.06 5.22
N VAL A 17 -9.20 1.05 5.85
CA VAL A 17 -9.38 2.33 5.14
C VAL A 17 -8.06 2.78 4.54
N SER A 18 -6.97 2.62 5.29
CA SER A 18 -5.64 2.97 4.81
C SER A 18 -5.24 2.14 3.58
N ILE A 19 -5.52 0.84 3.58
CA ILE A 19 -5.25 -0.04 2.45
C ILE A 19 -6.04 0.41 1.21
N ARG A 20 -7.32 0.70 1.40
CA ARG A 20 -8.20 1.14 0.31
C ARG A 20 -7.75 2.48 -0.28
N SER A 21 -7.40 3.42 0.58
CA SER A 21 -6.91 4.74 0.16
C SER A 21 -5.59 4.62 -0.59
N ALA A 22 -4.67 3.78 -0.09
CA ALA A 22 -3.38 3.55 -0.75
C ALA A 22 -3.55 2.95 -2.13
N ARG A 23 -4.49 2.02 -2.29
CA ARG A 23 -4.79 1.43 -3.60
C ARG A 23 -5.17 2.51 -4.62
N THR A 24 -6.04 3.42 -4.24
CA THR A 24 -6.46 4.52 -5.12
C THR A 24 -5.28 5.42 -5.47
N VAL A 25 -4.45 5.77 -4.48
CA VAL A 25 -3.26 6.60 -4.70
C VAL A 25 -2.27 5.92 -5.64
N VAL A 26 -1.99 4.64 -5.41
CA VAL A 26 -1.06 3.86 -6.24
C VAL A 26 -1.56 3.79 -7.68
N GLU A 27 -2.83 3.50 -7.88
CA GLU A 27 -3.43 3.44 -9.22
C GLU A 27 -3.31 4.79 -9.94
N GLY A 28 -3.58 5.89 -9.25
CA GLY A 28 -3.47 7.22 -9.82
C GLY A 28 -2.04 7.58 -10.20
N LEU A 29 -1.07 7.26 -9.34
CA LEU A 29 0.33 7.53 -9.61
C LEU A 29 0.84 6.71 -10.80
N ARG A 30 0.48 5.46 -10.89
CA ARG A 30 0.87 4.60 -12.02
C ARG A 30 0.25 5.07 -13.33
N ALA A 31 -1.00 5.49 -13.28
CA ALA A 31 -1.68 6.05 -14.46
C ALA A 31 -1.00 7.33 -14.95
N ALA A 32 -0.39 8.09 -14.03
CA ALA A 32 0.37 9.30 -14.38
C ALA A 32 1.80 9.01 -14.85
N GLY A 33 2.20 7.74 -14.93
CA GLY A 33 3.51 7.35 -15.44
C GLY A 33 4.61 7.25 -14.40
N HIS A 34 4.27 7.32 -13.10
CA HIS A 34 5.26 7.16 -12.03
C HIS A 34 5.48 5.69 -11.69
N GLN A 35 6.68 5.37 -11.22
CA GLN A 35 6.96 4.07 -10.62
C GLN A 35 6.58 4.13 -9.15
N VAL A 36 5.87 3.10 -8.66
CA VAL A 36 5.38 3.08 -7.29
C VAL A 36 5.82 1.79 -6.61
N THR A 37 6.40 1.91 -5.41
CA THR A 37 6.70 0.79 -4.53
C THR A 37 5.77 0.86 -3.32
N PRO A 38 4.82 -0.06 -3.17
CA PRO A 38 3.98 -0.10 -1.98
C PRO A 38 4.75 -0.69 -0.80
N LEU A 39 4.56 -0.10 0.38
CA LEU A 39 5.22 -0.50 1.62
C LEU A 39 4.16 -0.67 2.69
N GLY A 40 3.71 -1.90 2.89
CA GLY A 40 2.68 -2.21 3.86
C GLY A 40 3.21 -2.39 5.27
N ILE A 41 2.38 -2.07 6.25
CA ILE A 41 2.64 -2.33 7.66
C ILE A 41 1.48 -3.15 8.19
N ALA A 42 1.79 -4.31 8.79
CA ALA A 42 0.77 -5.18 9.37
C ALA A 42 0.16 -4.56 10.62
N GLN A 43 -0.95 -5.11 11.09
CA GLN A 43 -1.64 -4.58 12.26
C GLN A 43 -0.82 -4.68 13.54
N ASP A 44 0.15 -5.61 13.60
CA ASP A 44 1.07 -5.72 14.72
C ASP A 44 2.24 -4.72 14.65
N GLY A 45 2.29 -3.91 13.60
CA GLY A 45 3.32 -2.90 13.40
C GLY A 45 4.53 -3.38 12.61
N CYS A 46 4.54 -4.63 12.15
CA CYS A 46 5.64 -5.16 11.36
C CYS A 46 5.53 -4.74 9.90
N TRP A 47 6.66 -4.36 9.31
CA TRP A 47 6.71 -4.06 7.89
C TRP A 47 6.62 -5.36 7.09
N ILE A 48 5.90 -5.29 5.99
CA ILE A 48 5.82 -6.41 5.03
C ILE A 48 6.59 -6.04 3.76
N ASP A 49 7.09 -7.07 3.05
CA ASP A 49 7.90 -6.83 1.87
C ASP A 49 7.08 -6.23 0.71
N ALA A 50 7.78 -5.72 -0.30
CA ALA A 50 7.14 -5.05 -1.42
C ALA A 50 6.22 -5.98 -2.22
N ALA A 51 6.62 -7.25 -2.41
CA ALA A 51 5.81 -8.20 -3.17
C ALA A 51 4.50 -8.50 -2.46
N ARG A 52 4.55 -8.70 -1.15
CA ARG A 52 3.33 -8.95 -0.37
C ARG A 52 2.48 -7.69 -0.24
N SER A 53 3.12 -6.52 -0.10
CA SER A 53 2.42 -5.24 -0.09
C SER A 53 1.62 -5.04 -1.38
N GLU A 54 2.20 -5.40 -2.51
CA GLU A 54 1.53 -5.35 -3.80
C GLU A 54 0.31 -6.27 -3.83
N GLN A 55 0.43 -7.48 -3.30
CA GLN A 55 -0.68 -8.43 -3.22
C GLN A 55 -1.81 -7.91 -2.33
N VAL A 56 -1.47 -7.30 -1.19
CA VAL A 56 -2.46 -6.73 -0.28
C VAL A 56 -3.27 -5.65 -0.99
N LEU A 57 -2.61 -4.77 -1.72
CA LEU A 57 -3.30 -3.71 -2.46
C LEU A 57 -4.15 -4.27 -3.58
N SER A 58 -3.62 -5.21 -4.37
CA SER A 58 -4.31 -5.75 -5.55
C SER A 58 -5.52 -6.58 -5.18
N GLN A 59 -5.42 -7.36 -4.10
CA GLN A 59 -6.42 -8.35 -3.73
C GLN A 59 -7.26 -7.94 -2.52
N GLY A 60 -6.91 -6.84 -1.86
CA GLY A 60 -7.61 -6.39 -0.67
C GLY A 60 -7.42 -7.31 0.52
N LEU A 61 -6.28 -7.99 0.62
CA LEU A 61 -6.02 -8.94 1.69
C LEU A 61 -5.82 -8.23 3.03
N HIS A 62 -6.18 -8.93 4.10
CA HIS A 62 -5.85 -8.48 5.45
C HIS A 62 -4.40 -8.82 5.81
N VAL A 63 -3.77 -7.95 6.57
CA VAL A 63 -2.41 -8.15 7.09
C VAL A 63 -2.36 -7.86 8.59
#